data_15a7330d6819031a8d1f54040c25a607
#
_entry.id   15a7330d6819031a8d1f54040c25a607
#
_cell.length_a   1.000
_cell.length_b   1.000
_cell.length_c   1.000
_cell.angle_alpha   90.00
_cell.angle_beta   90.00
_cell.angle_gamma   90.00
#
_symmetry.space_group_name_H-M   'P 1'
#
loop_
_entity.id
_entity.type
_entity.pdbx_description
1 polymer ?
#
loop_
_entity_poly.entity_id
_entity_poly.type
_entity_poly.pdbx_seq_one_letter_code
_entity_poly.pdbx_strand_id
1 'polypeptide(L)'
;MTVPALDDLPRGPAALAGVVQGLLIHEHLASTYGVTLRPEQHEQAHLRSVGDMLAGVAARDPSPLTSPRSAARRQVGVCSHFSLMHATMLRAQGIEARARCGFGAYFEKGKFVDHWVTEYWNTDAKRWVLVDSQMDPHLRDLFKLDFDPLDVPRDRFLVAGKAWQLCRAAKLEPRQFGVMDMWGAWFIASN
;
A
#
# COMPACT_ATOMS: atom_id res chain seq x y z
N MET A 1 0.68 -2.90 25.30
CA MET A 1 -0.57 -2.75 24.49
C MET A 1 -0.89 -4.10 23.86
N THR A 2 -2.15 -4.52 23.89
CA THR A 2 -2.58 -5.80 23.31
C THR A 2 -2.75 -5.61 21.81
N VAL A 3 -2.12 -6.48 21.00
CA VAL A 3 -2.30 -6.49 19.54
C VAL A 3 -3.63 -7.21 19.26
N PRO A 4 -4.55 -6.64 18.48
CA PRO A 4 -5.79 -7.29 18.10
C PRO A 4 -5.55 -8.62 17.38
N ALA A 5 -6.37 -9.62 17.67
CA ALA A 5 -6.35 -10.89 16.95
C ALA A 5 -6.80 -10.71 15.49
N LEU A 6 -6.25 -11.54 14.60
CA LEU A 6 -6.56 -11.51 13.16
C LEU A 6 -7.54 -12.62 12.74
N ASP A 7 -8.02 -13.42 13.71
CA ASP A 7 -8.82 -14.62 13.44
C ASP A 7 -10.23 -14.30 12.92
N ASP A 8 -10.80 -13.15 13.35
CA ASP A 8 -12.16 -12.72 12.98
C ASP A 8 -12.21 -11.89 11.68
N LEU A 9 -11.09 -11.82 10.94
CA LEU A 9 -11.06 -11.08 9.69
C LEU A 9 -11.81 -11.79 8.56
N PRO A 10 -12.45 -11.04 7.65
CA PRO A 10 -13.10 -11.62 6.48
C PRO A 10 -12.07 -12.32 5.59
N ARG A 11 -12.49 -13.34 4.85
CA ARG A 11 -11.57 -14.16 4.06
C ARG A 11 -11.31 -13.55 2.68
N GLY A 12 -10.07 -13.73 2.24
CA GLY A 12 -9.63 -13.44 0.88
C GLY A 12 -9.08 -12.03 0.65
N PRO A 13 -8.31 -11.86 -0.44
CA PRO A 13 -7.52 -10.65 -0.68
C PRO A 13 -8.35 -9.36 -0.79
N ALA A 14 -9.48 -9.40 -1.49
CA ALA A 14 -10.34 -8.24 -1.69
C ALA A 14 -10.95 -7.73 -0.37
N ALA A 15 -11.48 -8.65 0.44
CA ALA A 15 -12.09 -8.32 1.72
C ALA A 15 -11.05 -7.76 2.71
N LEU A 16 -9.85 -8.35 2.74
CA LEU A 16 -8.75 -7.87 3.58
C LEU A 16 -8.21 -6.50 3.12
N ALA A 17 -8.15 -6.24 1.81
CA ALA A 17 -7.82 -4.90 1.30
C ALA A 17 -8.83 -3.85 1.80
N GLY A 18 -10.13 -4.17 1.80
CA GLY A 18 -11.17 -3.31 2.37
C GLY A 18 -10.99 -3.04 3.86
N VAL A 19 -10.56 -4.05 4.64
CA VAL A 19 -10.22 -3.86 6.06
C VAL A 19 -9.06 -2.87 6.19
N VAL A 20 -7.97 -3.06 5.45
CA VAL A 20 -6.80 -2.17 5.50
C VAL A 20 -7.19 -0.72 5.15
N GLN A 21 -8.01 -0.52 4.12
CA GLN A 21 -8.54 0.78 3.71
C GLN A 21 -9.40 1.44 4.79
N GLY A 22 -10.14 0.65 5.57
CA GLY A 22 -10.90 1.13 6.71
C GLY A 22 -10.05 1.50 7.94
N LEU A 23 -8.82 1.03 8.02
CA LEU A 23 -7.92 1.21 9.17
C LEU A 23 -6.84 2.29 8.95
N LEU A 24 -6.35 2.46 7.72
CA LEU A 24 -5.24 3.34 7.39
C LEU A 24 -5.67 4.53 6.54
N ILE A 25 -4.93 5.63 6.69
CA ILE A 25 -4.98 6.80 5.81
C ILE A 25 -3.55 7.16 5.41
N HIS A 26 -3.35 7.47 4.12
CA HIS A 26 -2.01 7.82 3.65
C HIS A 26 -1.66 9.25 4.05
N GLU A 27 -0.47 9.44 4.65
CA GLU A 27 0.02 10.71 5.18
C GLU A 27 -0.15 11.87 4.19
N HIS A 28 0.37 11.70 2.98
CA HIS A 28 0.36 12.74 1.93
C HIS A 28 -0.98 12.89 1.20
N LEU A 29 -1.92 11.99 1.43
CA LEU A 29 -3.25 12.00 0.78
C LEU A 29 -4.39 12.29 1.75
N ALA A 30 -4.10 12.49 3.05
CA ALA A 30 -5.11 12.74 4.08
C ALA A 30 -5.99 13.97 3.75
N SER A 31 -5.40 15.01 3.17
CA SER A 31 -6.13 16.22 2.75
C SER A 31 -7.19 15.96 1.69
N THR A 32 -7.01 14.97 0.83
CA THR A 32 -8.01 14.60 -0.20
C THR A 32 -9.27 14.01 0.40
N TYR A 33 -9.20 13.50 1.64
CA TYR A 33 -10.33 13.03 2.45
C TYR A 33 -10.89 14.12 3.39
N GLY A 34 -10.45 15.38 3.24
CA GLY A 34 -10.84 16.47 4.13
C GLY A 34 -10.20 16.41 5.52
N VAL A 35 -9.10 15.67 5.67
CA VAL A 35 -8.39 15.50 6.96
C VAL A 35 -7.13 16.33 6.98
N THR A 36 -7.00 17.20 7.98
CA THR A 36 -5.75 17.90 8.31
C THR A 36 -5.06 17.12 9.44
N LEU A 37 -3.87 16.62 9.17
CA LEU A 37 -3.08 15.89 10.16
C LEU A 37 -2.40 16.86 11.12
N ARG A 38 -2.40 16.52 12.41
CA ARG A 38 -1.63 17.22 13.44
C ARG A 38 -0.18 16.71 13.45
N PRO A 39 0.80 17.51 13.92
CA PRO A 39 2.22 17.12 13.93
C PRO A 39 2.48 15.73 14.54
N GLU A 40 1.83 15.41 15.67
CA GLU A 40 2.01 14.13 16.35
C GLU A 40 1.42 12.93 15.58
N GLN A 41 0.57 13.15 14.57
CA GLN A 41 0.03 12.08 13.74
C GLN A 41 1.03 11.65 12.66
N HIS A 42 1.94 12.52 12.24
CA HIS A 42 3.00 12.19 11.29
C HIS A 42 3.97 11.15 11.84
N GLU A 43 4.19 11.13 13.18
CA GLU A 43 5.03 10.11 13.83
C GLU A 43 4.53 8.68 13.61
N GLN A 44 3.24 8.50 13.31
CA GLN A 44 2.66 7.18 13.04
C GLN A 44 3.16 6.57 11.72
N ALA A 45 3.56 7.40 10.76
CA ALA A 45 4.17 6.96 9.51
C ALA A 45 5.60 6.40 9.69
N HIS A 46 6.17 6.51 10.90
CA HIS A 46 7.48 5.95 11.25
C HIS A 46 7.40 4.58 11.91
N LEU A 47 6.20 4.04 12.17
CA LEU A 47 6.04 2.69 12.71
C LEU A 47 6.61 1.66 11.72
N ARG A 48 7.34 0.66 12.25
CA ARG A 48 8.04 -0.34 11.42
C ARG A 48 7.41 -1.73 11.49
N SER A 49 6.63 -2.02 12.53
CA SER A 49 6.00 -3.32 12.69
C SER A 49 4.48 -3.25 12.53
N VAL A 50 3.89 -4.29 11.95
CA VAL A 50 2.42 -4.40 11.85
C VAL A 50 1.81 -4.52 13.25
N GLY A 51 2.52 -5.11 14.21
CA GLY A 51 2.07 -5.19 15.61
C GLY A 51 1.88 -3.79 16.21
N ASP A 52 2.84 -2.88 16.03
CA ASP A 52 2.73 -1.51 16.52
C ASP A 52 1.63 -0.72 15.80
N MET A 53 1.46 -0.93 14.49
CA MET A 53 0.36 -0.33 13.73
C MET A 53 -1.01 -0.77 14.27
N LEU A 54 -1.21 -2.08 14.46
CA LEU A 54 -2.46 -2.64 14.99
C LEU A 54 -2.72 -2.20 16.43
N ALA A 55 -1.69 -2.13 17.26
CA ALA A 55 -1.78 -1.59 18.61
C ALA A 55 -2.19 -0.11 18.60
N GLY A 56 -1.63 0.68 17.68
CA GLY A 56 -2.01 2.08 17.46
C GLY A 56 -3.46 2.25 16.98
N VAL A 57 -3.92 1.39 16.07
CA VAL A 57 -5.33 1.34 15.64
C VAL A 57 -6.25 1.07 16.82
N ALA A 58 -5.96 0.02 17.61
CA ALA A 58 -6.79 -0.38 18.76
C ALA A 58 -6.80 0.65 19.89
N ALA A 59 -5.66 1.30 20.16
CA ALA A 59 -5.55 2.34 21.18
C ALA A 59 -6.39 3.59 20.83
N ARG A 60 -6.55 3.86 19.55
CA ARG A 60 -7.31 5.01 19.04
C ARG A 60 -8.80 4.73 18.92
N ASP A 61 -9.15 3.52 18.55
CA ASP A 61 -10.51 3.04 18.41
C ASP A 61 -10.56 1.53 18.68
N PRO A 62 -11.14 1.10 19.85
CA PRO A 62 -11.18 -0.30 20.26
C PRO A 62 -12.22 -1.12 19.48
N SER A 63 -12.92 -0.55 18.51
CA SER A 63 -13.86 -1.28 17.66
C SER A 63 -13.15 -2.43 16.93
N PRO A 64 -13.85 -3.51 16.55
CA PRO A 64 -13.29 -4.59 15.75
C PRO A 64 -12.53 -4.08 14.52
N LEU A 65 -11.46 -4.75 14.09
CA LEU A 65 -10.69 -4.36 12.90
C LEU A 65 -11.54 -4.31 11.61
N THR A 66 -12.61 -5.09 11.57
CA THR A 66 -13.58 -5.13 10.47
C THR A 66 -14.51 -3.91 10.39
N SER A 67 -14.57 -3.10 11.45
CA SER A 67 -15.36 -1.87 11.48
C SER A 67 -14.55 -0.74 10.87
N PRO A 68 -14.95 -0.17 9.71
CA PRO A 68 -14.19 0.91 9.07
C PRO A 68 -14.26 2.19 9.92
N ARG A 69 -13.10 2.85 10.07
CA ARG A 69 -12.98 4.13 10.77
C ARG A 69 -13.28 5.28 9.81
N SER A 70 -13.87 6.35 10.32
CA SER A 70 -13.88 7.61 9.57
C SER A 70 -12.45 8.05 9.24
N ALA A 71 -12.24 8.76 8.13
CA ALA A 71 -10.90 9.14 7.66
C ALA A 71 -10.05 9.80 8.76
N ALA A 72 -10.64 10.69 9.56
CA ALA A 72 -9.94 11.38 10.66
C ALA A 72 -9.52 10.46 11.83
N ARG A 73 -10.08 9.27 11.93
CA ARG A 73 -9.78 8.28 12.98
C ARG A 73 -8.89 7.12 12.50
N ARG A 74 -8.57 7.06 11.22
CA ARG A 74 -7.65 6.06 10.66
C ARG A 74 -6.23 6.31 11.17
N GLN A 75 -5.46 5.23 11.27
CA GLN A 75 -4.02 5.27 11.56
C GLN A 75 -3.29 5.87 10.36
N VAL A 76 -2.46 6.87 10.61
CA VAL A 76 -1.63 7.46 9.54
C VAL A 76 -0.51 6.49 9.16
N GLY A 77 -0.28 6.36 7.87
CA GLY A 77 0.78 5.53 7.31
C GLY A 77 1.18 5.99 5.91
N VAL A 78 2.10 5.29 5.29
CA VAL A 78 2.49 5.46 3.89
C VAL A 78 2.23 4.14 3.13
N CYS A 79 2.45 4.12 1.83
CA CYS A 79 2.14 2.96 0.97
C CYS A 79 2.67 1.62 1.52
N SER A 80 3.87 1.59 2.10
CA SER A 80 4.43 0.37 2.70
C SER A 80 3.60 -0.17 3.86
N HIS A 81 2.94 0.68 4.66
CA HIS A 81 2.09 0.26 5.77
C HIS A 81 0.86 -0.49 5.27
N PHE A 82 0.21 0.00 4.21
CA PHE A 82 -0.92 -0.68 3.57
C PHE A 82 -0.50 -2.07 3.06
N SER A 83 0.61 -2.12 2.33
CA SER A 83 1.15 -3.35 1.78
C SER A 83 1.56 -4.36 2.87
N LEU A 84 2.27 -3.93 3.91
CA LEU A 84 2.69 -4.78 5.02
C LEU A 84 1.50 -5.32 5.81
N MET A 85 0.53 -4.47 6.13
CA MET A 85 -0.66 -4.88 6.87
C MET A 85 -1.48 -5.90 6.08
N HIS A 86 -1.73 -5.63 4.80
CA HIS A 86 -2.46 -6.55 3.91
C HIS A 86 -1.74 -7.89 3.76
N ALA A 87 -0.42 -7.89 3.51
CA ALA A 87 0.37 -9.12 3.42
C ALA A 87 0.36 -9.92 4.73
N THR A 88 0.38 -9.25 5.89
CA THR A 88 0.30 -9.92 7.19
C THR A 88 -1.07 -10.57 7.41
N MET A 89 -2.16 -9.89 7.07
CA MET A 89 -3.51 -10.44 7.17
C MET A 89 -3.71 -11.65 6.23
N LEU A 90 -3.18 -11.59 5.00
CA LEU A 90 -3.20 -12.72 4.06
C LEU A 90 -2.43 -13.92 4.62
N ARG A 91 -1.23 -13.69 5.16
CA ARG A 91 -0.42 -14.76 5.78
C ARG A 91 -1.11 -15.39 6.99
N ALA A 92 -1.81 -14.60 7.80
CA ALA A 92 -2.61 -15.13 8.91
C ALA A 92 -3.73 -16.08 8.43
N GLN A 93 -4.17 -15.96 7.18
CA GLN A 93 -5.12 -16.87 6.54
C GLN A 93 -4.45 -18.01 5.75
N GLY A 94 -3.12 -18.18 5.86
CA GLY A 94 -2.37 -19.22 5.15
C GLY A 94 -2.12 -18.92 3.68
N ILE A 95 -2.36 -17.69 3.23
CA ILE A 95 -2.10 -17.28 1.84
C ILE A 95 -0.66 -16.76 1.74
N GLU A 96 0.13 -17.33 0.83
CA GLU A 96 1.47 -16.83 0.55
C GLU A 96 1.39 -15.39 0.02
N ALA A 97 2.00 -14.46 0.75
CA ALA A 97 1.97 -13.04 0.41
C ALA A 97 3.24 -12.32 0.85
N ARG A 98 3.55 -11.21 0.17
CA ARG A 98 4.69 -10.34 0.46
C ARG A 98 4.41 -8.90 0.05
N ALA A 99 5.03 -7.96 0.74
CA ALA A 99 5.10 -6.57 0.29
C ALA A 99 6.13 -6.43 -0.84
N ARG A 100 5.83 -5.62 -1.84
CA ARG A 100 6.68 -5.37 -3.00
C ARG A 100 6.95 -3.89 -3.15
N CYS A 101 8.21 -3.52 -2.99
CA CYS A 101 8.71 -2.20 -3.34
C CYS A 101 8.86 -2.07 -4.86
N GLY A 102 8.54 -0.89 -5.38
CA GLY A 102 8.64 -0.60 -6.81
C GLY A 102 8.06 0.76 -7.17
N PHE A 103 7.46 0.83 -8.35
CA PHE A 103 7.05 2.11 -8.93
C PHE A 103 5.72 1.96 -9.67
N GLY A 104 4.75 2.80 -9.28
CA GLY A 104 3.43 2.88 -9.94
C GLY A 104 3.43 3.88 -11.08
N ALA A 105 2.94 3.47 -12.26
CA ALA A 105 2.82 4.31 -13.45
C ALA A 105 1.44 4.99 -13.56
N TYR A 106 0.66 5.01 -12.47
CA TYR A 106 -0.73 5.47 -12.44
C TYR A 106 -0.97 6.71 -11.56
N PHE A 107 0.07 7.26 -10.96
CA PHE A 107 -0.04 8.48 -10.14
C PHE A 107 0.19 9.75 -10.95
N GLU A 108 1.14 9.72 -11.89
CA GLU A 108 1.53 10.87 -12.69
C GLU A 108 1.90 10.42 -14.12
N LYS A 109 1.35 11.08 -15.13
CA LYS A 109 1.59 10.73 -16.54
C LYS A 109 3.06 10.79 -16.91
N GLY A 110 3.61 9.71 -17.45
CA GLY A 110 5.00 9.62 -17.91
C GLY A 110 6.02 9.43 -16.80
N LYS A 111 5.56 9.20 -15.56
CA LYS A 111 6.39 8.95 -14.38
C LYS A 111 6.11 7.59 -13.78
N PHE A 112 7.07 7.07 -13.06
CA PHE A 112 7.00 5.88 -12.24
C PHE A 112 7.25 6.31 -10.80
N VAL A 113 6.18 6.50 -10.05
CA VAL A 113 6.23 7.02 -8.68
C VAL A 113 6.52 5.90 -7.70
N ASP A 114 7.45 6.13 -6.76
CA ASP A 114 7.76 5.18 -5.68
C ASP A 114 6.49 4.73 -4.96
N HIS A 115 6.34 3.44 -4.87
CA HIS A 115 5.13 2.85 -4.30
C HIS A 115 5.35 1.42 -3.82
N TRP A 116 4.49 0.98 -2.90
CA TRP A 116 4.47 -0.38 -2.37
C TRP A 116 3.10 -1.00 -2.58
N VAL A 117 3.10 -2.23 -3.07
CA VAL A 117 1.91 -3.07 -3.26
C VAL A 117 2.08 -4.41 -2.57
N THR A 118 0.98 -5.12 -2.36
CA THR A 118 1.00 -6.52 -1.90
C THR A 118 1.08 -7.45 -3.10
N GLU A 119 1.87 -8.50 -3.01
CA GLU A 119 1.89 -9.59 -3.98
C GLU A 119 1.52 -10.88 -3.26
N TYR A 120 0.50 -11.60 -3.74
CA TYR A 120 0.07 -12.88 -3.17
C TYR A 120 -0.02 -13.96 -4.22
N TRP A 121 0.14 -15.23 -3.80
CA TRP A 121 -0.05 -16.38 -4.68
C TRP A 121 -1.53 -16.72 -4.80
N ASN A 122 -2.06 -16.62 -6.02
CA ASN A 122 -3.42 -17.05 -6.33
C ASN A 122 -3.37 -18.51 -6.81
N THR A 123 -3.87 -19.42 -5.98
CA THR A 123 -3.84 -20.88 -6.25
C THR A 123 -4.71 -21.27 -7.44
N ASP A 124 -5.83 -20.60 -7.65
CA ASP A 124 -6.77 -20.91 -8.73
C ASP A 124 -6.20 -20.44 -10.08
N ALA A 125 -5.68 -19.19 -10.11
CA ALA A 125 -5.04 -18.62 -11.29
C ALA A 125 -3.60 -19.11 -11.50
N LYS A 126 -3.00 -19.83 -10.53
CA LYS A 126 -1.62 -20.34 -10.53
C LYS A 126 -0.59 -19.25 -10.86
N ARG A 127 -0.75 -18.07 -10.28
CA ARG A 127 0.15 -16.93 -10.49
C ARG A 127 0.23 -16.01 -9.29
N TRP A 128 1.28 -15.23 -9.23
CA TRP A 128 1.40 -14.10 -8.32
C TRP A 128 0.55 -12.93 -8.83
N VAL A 129 -0.31 -12.40 -7.96
CA VAL A 129 -1.19 -11.26 -8.20
C VAL A 129 -0.69 -10.06 -7.40
N LEU A 130 -0.62 -8.90 -8.03
CA LEU A 130 -0.32 -7.64 -7.36
C LEU A 130 -1.63 -6.96 -6.92
N VAL A 131 -1.68 -6.53 -5.67
CA VAL A 131 -2.83 -5.82 -5.10
C VAL A 131 -2.35 -4.50 -4.52
N ASP A 132 -2.92 -3.40 -4.98
CA ASP A 132 -2.76 -2.11 -4.35
C ASP A 132 -3.87 -1.89 -3.30
N SER A 133 -3.60 -2.34 -2.09
CA SER A 133 -4.54 -2.25 -0.98
C SER A 133 -4.76 -0.81 -0.48
N GLN A 134 -3.99 0.17 -0.96
CA GLN A 134 -4.20 1.59 -0.67
C GLN A 134 -5.34 2.19 -1.50
N MET A 135 -5.58 1.68 -2.72
CA MET A 135 -6.51 2.24 -3.70
C MET A 135 -7.97 1.94 -3.33
N ASP A 136 -8.52 2.66 -2.36
CA ASP A 136 -9.94 2.67 -2.05
C ASP A 136 -10.74 3.40 -3.18
N PRO A 137 -12.08 3.37 -3.16
CA PRO A 137 -12.89 4.03 -4.20
C PRO A 137 -12.55 5.51 -4.40
N HIS A 138 -12.26 6.25 -3.32
CA HIS A 138 -11.88 7.67 -3.41
C HIS A 138 -10.57 7.88 -4.18
N LEU A 139 -9.53 7.10 -3.88
CA LEU A 139 -8.23 7.21 -4.57
C LEU A 139 -8.29 6.68 -6.00
N ARG A 140 -9.13 5.65 -6.27
CA ARG A 140 -9.37 5.18 -7.64
C ARG A 140 -9.94 6.29 -8.52
N ASP A 141 -10.91 7.04 -8.01
CA ASP A 141 -11.52 8.17 -8.71
C ASP A 141 -10.52 9.33 -8.84
N LEU A 142 -9.79 9.64 -7.78
CA LEU A 142 -8.78 10.72 -7.76
C LEU A 142 -7.68 10.50 -8.82
N PHE A 143 -7.14 9.30 -8.90
CA PHE A 143 -6.07 8.93 -9.85
C PHE A 143 -6.61 8.42 -11.18
N LYS A 144 -7.96 8.34 -11.35
CA LYS A 144 -8.62 7.87 -12.58
C LYS A 144 -8.11 6.52 -13.04
N LEU A 145 -8.04 5.55 -12.10
CA LEU A 145 -7.53 4.21 -12.42
C LEU A 145 -8.40 3.54 -13.48
N ASP A 146 -7.76 3.04 -14.53
CA ASP A 146 -8.35 2.32 -15.66
C ASP A 146 -8.17 0.80 -15.56
N PHE A 147 -7.80 0.29 -14.37
CA PHE A 147 -7.59 -1.12 -14.07
C PHE A 147 -8.10 -1.46 -12.65
N ASP A 148 -8.21 -2.77 -12.37
CA ASP A 148 -8.58 -3.25 -11.04
C ASP A 148 -7.37 -3.22 -10.08
N PRO A 149 -7.39 -2.43 -8.99
CA PRO A 149 -6.30 -2.42 -8.01
C PRO A 149 -6.14 -3.75 -7.24
N LEU A 150 -7.10 -4.67 -7.35
CA LEU A 150 -6.98 -6.03 -6.80
C LEU A 150 -6.22 -7.00 -7.74
N ASP A 151 -5.90 -6.58 -8.96
CA ASP A 151 -5.07 -7.29 -9.92
C ASP A 151 -4.27 -6.28 -10.77
N VAL A 152 -3.33 -5.58 -10.13
CA VAL A 152 -2.54 -4.52 -10.77
C VAL A 152 -1.71 -5.09 -11.92
N PRO A 153 -1.86 -4.57 -13.15
CA PRO A 153 -1.09 -5.03 -14.30
C PRO A 153 0.42 -4.80 -14.13
N ARG A 154 1.24 -5.73 -14.64
CA ARG A 154 2.71 -5.69 -14.49
C ARG A 154 3.38 -4.53 -15.25
N ASP A 155 2.70 -3.91 -16.19
CA ASP A 155 3.13 -2.69 -16.87
C ASP A 155 2.71 -1.41 -16.12
N ARG A 156 1.74 -1.51 -15.21
CA ARG A 156 1.31 -0.41 -14.34
C ARG A 156 2.10 -0.34 -13.04
N PHE A 157 2.68 -1.44 -12.59
CA PHE A 157 3.57 -1.47 -11.43
C PHE A 157 4.84 -2.26 -11.75
N LEU A 158 5.98 -1.57 -11.75
CA LEU A 158 7.29 -2.16 -11.94
C LEU A 158 7.96 -2.39 -10.58
N VAL A 159 8.21 -3.65 -10.21
CA VAL A 159 9.04 -3.94 -9.03
C VAL A 159 10.45 -3.35 -9.23
N ALA A 160 11.08 -2.88 -8.15
CA ALA A 160 12.33 -2.13 -8.20
C ALA A 160 13.42 -2.82 -9.04
N GLY A 161 13.65 -4.13 -8.84
CA GLY A 161 14.61 -4.88 -9.64
C GLY A 161 14.29 -4.90 -11.15
N LYS A 162 13.01 -4.90 -11.53
CA LYS A 162 12.61 -4.81 -12.94
C LYS A 162 12.83 -3.42 -13.52
N ALA A 163 12.52 -2.36 -12.75
CA ALA A 163 12.82 -0.99 -13.13
C ALA A 163 14.31 -0.79 -13.38
N TRP A 164 15.16 -1.30 -12.46
CA TRP A 164 16.61 -1.29 -12.62
C TRP A 164 17.08 -1.97 -13.90
N GLN A 165 16.58 -3.17 -14.19
CA GLN A 165 16.92 -3.92 -15.40
C GLN A 165 16.53 -3.15 -16.68
N LEU A 166 15.34 -2.55 -16.70
CA LEU A 166 14.86 -1.79 -17.86
C LEU A 166 15.69 -0.53 -18.12
N CYS A 167 16.08 0.20 -17.07
CA CYS A 167 16.97 1.35 -17.18
C CYS A 167 18.38 0.95 -17.64
N ARG A 168 18.93 -0.14 -17.11
CA ARG A 168 20.22 -0.69 -17.54
C ARG A 168 20.22 -1.11 -19.01
N ALA A 169 19.10 -1.59 -19.52
CA ALA A 169 18.91 -1.98 -20.92
C ALA A 169 18.52 -0.79 -21.83
N ALA A 170 18.58 0.46 -21.33
CA ALA A 170 18.17 1.68 -22.05
C ALA A 170 16.74 1.63 -22.62
N LYS A 171 15.83 0.87 -21.96
CA LYS A 171 14.42 0.76 -22.34
C LYS A 171 13.54 1.79 -21.65
N LEU A 172 13.98 2.30 -20.50
CA LEU A 172 13.34 3.37 -19.74
C LEU A 172 14.40 4.34 -19.21
N GLU A 173 14.02 5.59 -19.09
CA GLU A 173 14.89 6.65 -18.59
C GLU A 173 14.87 6.68 -17.05
N PRO A 174 16.04 6.62 -16.37
CA PRO A 174 16.10 6.66 -14.91
C PRO A 174 15.40 7.86 -14.27
N ARG A 175 15.38 9.01 -14.94
CA ARG A 175 14.72 10.24 -14.47
C ARG A 175 13.20 10.17 -14.42
N GLN A 176 12.59 9.09 -14.91
CA GLN A 176 11.15 8.84 -14.79
C GLN A 176 10.79 8.21 -13.45
N PHE A 177 11.76 7.73 -12.67
CA PHE A 177 11.57 6.97 -11.43
C PHE A 177 11.92 7.80 -10.20
N GLY A 178 10.98 7.89 -9.26
CA GLY A 178 11.21 8.61 -8.01
C GLY A 178 9.93 9.01 -7.29
N VAL A 179 10.07 9.95 -6.36
CA VAL A 179 8.96 10.56 -5.63
C VAL A 179 9.34 11.96 -5.18
N MET A 180 8.40 12.90 -5.17
CA MET A 180 8.62 14.32 -4.83
C MET A 180 9.77 14.89 -5.66
N ASP A 181 10.85 15.39 -5.02
CA ASP A 181 12.02 15.96 -5.67
C ASP A 181 13.17 14.95 -5.88
N MET A 182 12.94 13.67 -5.53
CA MET A 182 13.95 12.61 -5.58
C MET A 182 13.72 11.70 -6.79
N TRP A 183 14.45 11.95 -7.88
CA TRP A 183 14.31 11.22 -9.13
C TRP A 183 15.67 10.75 -9.67
N GLY A 184 15.72 9.56 -10.24
CA GLY A 184 16.90 9.08 -10.96
C GLY A 184 17.39 7.68 -10.60
N ALA A 185 18.48 7.28 -11.20
CA ALA A 185 19.05 5.93 -11.07
C ALA A 185 19.40 5.55 -9.63
N TRP A 186 19.88 6.49 -8.83
CA TRP A 186 20.21 6.27 -7.43
C TRP A 186 18.97 5.87 -6.61
N PHE A 187 17.83 6.48 -6.91
CA PHE A 187 16.57 6.18 -6.24
C PHE A 187 16.08 4.77 -6.56
N ILE A 188 16.22 4.34 -7.84
CA ILE A 188 15.88 2.97 -8.24
C ILE A 188 16.77 1.95 -7.51
N ALA A 189 18.04 2.29 -7.33
CA ALA A 189 19.01 1.40 -6.67
C ALA A 189 18.83 1.31 -5.14
N SER A 190 18.18 2.31 -4.53
CA SER A 190 17.91 2.34 -3.08
C SER A 190 16.63 1.60 -2.68
N ASN A 191 15.77 1.29 -3.62
CA ASN A 191 14.54 0.52 -3.46
C ASN A 191 14.79 -0.98 -3.72
#